data_f525989ce7572fdaa1c60a4d9d3ffeea
#
_entry.id   f525989ce7572fdaa1c60a4d9d3ffeea
#
_cell.length_a   1.000
_cell.length_b   1.000
_cell.length_c   1.000
_cell.angle_alpha   90.00
_cell.angle_beta   90.00
_cell.angle_gamma   90.00
#
_symmetry.space_group_name_H-M   'P 1'
#
loop_
_entity.id
_entity.type
_entity.pdbx_description
1 polymer ?
#
loop_
_entity_poly.entity_id
_entity_poly.type
_entity_poly.pdbx_seq_one_letter_code
_entity_poly.pdbx_strand_id
1 'polypeptide(L)'
;GPCRFGKGEALQPGYDRLANAQKQEQFLGLLKDHLPEGCEMMEPVTLSRTDDWENPEAQWDAIAPAVAACDIIVAQTGIACDDRVLECAERFGKPITVSPLAGFSGTIAVAGITSKPGNYEVFACYKWDDLKYRLKILRARKVIRSTRILCVTRFGSTTSYSSVDAFNSYEHITNRLGVRFRFINIHEMFDQMTPATPEGNPTTPGRKTPDLTEEDLKKANEVVDDLCAGAKENAMTREKMLPSAIAFVTVRKNMDLKDCNGFTMPCPDACSTRRLNQGQFTLCLTHSLNMEEGIP
;
A
#
# COMPACT_ATOMS: atom_id res chain seq x y z
N GLY A 1 -21.64 -24.19 13.65
CA GLY A 1 -22.02 -25.47 13.12
C GLY A 1 -23.31 -25.35 12.32
N PRO A 2 -23.62 -26.22 11.39
CA PRO A 2 -24.81 -26.14 10.61
C PRO A 2 -26.05 -26.09 11.52
N CYS A 3 -26.96 -25.12 11.27
CA CYS A 3 -28.31 -25.27 11.74
C CYS A 3 -28.82 -26.59 11.20
N ARG A 4 -28.96 -27.56 12.08
CA ARG A 4 -29.27 -28.90 11.67
C ARG A 4 -30.76 -29.03 11.57
N PHE A 5 -31.25 -28.93 10.37
CA PHE A 5 -32.60 -29.29 10.03
C PHE A 5 -32.54 -30.66 9.39
N GLY A 6 -32.71 -31.71 10.13
CA GLY A 6 -32.70 -33.02 9.57
C GLY A 6 -32.58 -34.13 10.62
N LYS A 7 -32.92 -35.31 10.21
CA LYS A 7 -32.83 -36.50 11.06
C LYS A 7 -31.37 -36.90 11.25
N GLY A 8 -31.06 -37.51 12.40
CA GLY A 8 -29.73 -37.75 12.93
C GLY A 8 -28.68 -38.37 12.04
N GLU A 9 -29.05 -39.03 10.95
CA GLU A 9 -28.10 -39.68 10.05
C GLU A 9 -27.27 -38.74 9.18
N ALA A 10 -27.86 -37.59 8.77
CA ALA A 10 -27.13 -36.56 8.04
C ALA A 10 -26.15 -35.77 8.93
N LEU A 11 -26.09 -36.11 10.17
CA LEU A 11 -25.49 -35.33 11.24
C LEU A 11 -24.36 -36.08 11.92
N GLN A 12 -23.92 -37.17 11.30
CA GLN A 12 -22.77 -37.90 11.83
C GLN A 12 -21.51 -37.03 11.76
N PRO A 13 -20.75 -36.84 12.85
CA PRO A 13 -19.59 -35.95 12.89
C PRO A 13 -18.55 -36.25 11.80
N GLY A 14 -18.40 -37.50 11.38
CA GLY A 14 -17.50 -37.88 10.31
C GLY A 14 -17.95 -37.42 8.91
N TYR A 15 -19.26 -37.46 8.63
CA TYR A 15 -19.81 -37.00 7.36
C TYR A 15 -19.67 -35.47 7.18
N ASP A 16 -19.97 -34.71 8.23
CA ASP A 16 -19.83 -33.26 8.23
C ASP A 16 -18.36 -32.86 8.04
N ARG A 17 -17.43 -33.57 8.65
CA ARG A 17 -15.98 -33.25 8.49
C ARG A 17 -15.49 -33.50 7.08
N LEU A 18 -15.89 -34.56 6.43
CA LEU A 18 -15.51 -34.83 5.04
C LEU A 18 -16.11 -33.82 4.07
N ALA A 19 -17.40 -33.53 4.22
CA ALA A 19 -18.07 -32.54 3.39
C ALA A 19 -17.47 -31.13 3.58
N ASN A 20 -17.09 -30.77 4.80
CA ASN A 20 -16.44 -29.50 5.09
C ASN A 20 -15.02 -29.44 4.52
N ALA A 21 -14.24 -30.52 4.62
CA ALA A 21 -12.91 -30.56 4.02
C ALA A 21 -12.94 -30.40 2.49
N GLN A 22 -13.86 -31.11 1.82
CA GLN A 22 -14.03 -30.97 0.36
C GLN A 22 -14.47 -29.57 -0.04
N LYS A 23 -15.39 -28.95 0.68
CA LYS A 23 -15.82 -27.57 0.43
C LYS A 23 -14.70 -26.57 0.68
N GLN A 24 -13.88 -26.81 1.69
CA GLN A 24 -12.73 -25.98 1.96
C GLN A 24 -11.69 -26.08 0.84
N GLU A 25 -11.38 -27.28 0.39
CA GLU A 25 -10.46 -27.49 -0.73
C GLU A 25 -10.97 -26.83 -2.02
N GLN A 26 -12.26 -27.01 -2.35
CA GLN A 26 -12.89 -26.36 -3.48
C GLN A 26 -12.81 -24.83 -3.36
N PHE A 27 -13.10 -24.29 -2.18
CA PHE A 27 -13.04 -22.85 -1.93
C PHE A 27 -11.64 -22.31 -2.15
N LEU A 28 -10.62 -22.97 -1.58
CA LEU A 28 -9.24 -22.51 -1.70
C LEU A 28 -8.72 -22.59 -3.14
N GLY A 29 -9.08 -23.63 -3.90
CA GLY A 29 -8.77 -23.75 -5.30
C GLY A 29 -9.37 -22.60 -6.13
N LEU A 30 -10.68 -22.38 -5.98
CA LEU A 30 -11.38 -21.31 -6.69
C LEU A 30 -10.89 -19.90 -6.26
N LEU A 31 -10.58 -19.70 -5.00
CA LEU A 31 -10.01 -18.45 -4.54
C LEU A 31 -8.66 -18.17 -5.20
N LYS A 32 -7.78 -19.16 -5.25
CA LYS A 32 -6.46 -19.05 -5.88
C LYS A 32 -6.57 -18.69 -7.36
N ASP A 33 -7.52 -19.29 -8.08
CA ASP A 33 -7.73 -19.03 -9.50
C ASP A 33 -8.28 -17.61 -9.79
N HIS A 34 -8.89 -16.98 -8.79
CA HIS A 34 -9.52 -15.67 -8.91
C HIS A 34 -8.79 -14.56 -8.14
N LEU A 35 -7.61 -14.83 -7.60
CA LEU A 35 -6.80 -13.78 -6.98
C LEU A 35 -6.35 -12.76 -8.04
N PRO A 36 -6.54 -11.47 -7.80
CA PRO A 36 -5.97 -10.46 -8.69
C PRO A 36 -4.46 -10.35 -8.51
N GLU A 37 -3.80 -9.86 -9.54
CA GLU A 37 -2.37 -9.55 -9.48
C GLU A 37 -2.03 -8.66 -8.27
N GLY A 38 -0.94 -9.00 -7.58
CA GLY A 38 -0.48 -8.30 -6.37
C GLY A 38 -1.31 -8.60 -5.12
N CYS A 39 -2.16 -9.65 -5.15
CA CYS A 39 -2.77 -10.25 -3.97
C CYS A 39 -2.19 -11.64 -3.75
N GLU A 40 -1.85 -11.93 -2.53
CA GLU A 40 -1.33 -13.24 -2.10
C GLU A 40 -2.26 -13.86 -1.08
N MET A 41 -2.44 -15.17 -1.18
CA MET A 41 -3.22 -15.94 -0.22
C MET A 41 -2.28 -16.36 0.93
N MET A 42 -2.66 -16.00 2.13
CA MET A 42 -2.00 -16.49 3.34
C MET A 42 -2.52 -17.90 3.69
N GLU A 43 -1.83 -18.55 4.63
CA GLU A 43 -2.29 -19.82 5.15
C GLU A 43 -3.71 -19.71 5.71
N PRO A 44 -4.66 -20.55 5.26
CA PRO A 44 -6.05 -20.45 5.69
C PRO A 44 -6.21 -20.87 7.15
N VAL A 45 -7.13 -20.19 7.84
CA VAL A 45 -7.51 -20.54 9.21
C VAL A 45 -8.97 -21.00 9.24
N THR A 46 -9.27 -21.94 10.09
CA THR A 46 -10.61 -22.49 10.26
C THR A 46 -11.10 -22.25 11.68
N LEU A 47 -12.30 -21.69 11.79
CA LEU A 47 -13.01 -21.55 13.05
C LEU A 47 -14.09 -22.62 13.15
N SER A 48 -14.07 -23.41 14.22
CA SER A 48 -15.10 -24.42 14.50
C SER A 48 -16.05 -23.95 15.59
N ARG A 49 -17.32 -24.20 15.38
CA ARG A 49 -18.36 -23.95 16.42
C ARG A 49 -18.45 -25.05 17.44
N THR A 50 -17.89 -26.21 17.12
CA THR A 50 -18.08 -27.44 17.88
C THR A 50 -16.86 -27.86 18.68
N ASP A 51 -15.69 -27.35 18.35
CA ASP A 51 -14.44 -27.90 18.85
C ASP A 51 -13.96 -27.26 20.15
N ASP A 52 -14.50 -26.12 20.54
CA ASP A 52 -14.11 -25.48 21.81
C ASP A 52 -15.31 -24.75 22.45
N TRP A 53 -16.27 -25.54 22.89
CA TRP A 53 -17.48 -25.02 23.50
C TRP A 53 -17.25 -24.40 24.88
N GLU A 54 -16.20 -24.85 25.57
CA GLU A 54 -15.84 -24.38 26.90
C GLU A 54 -14.99 -23.10 26.87
N ASN A 55 -14.24 -22.89 25.78
CA ASN A 55 -13.38 -21.73 25.63
C ASN A 55 -13.40 -21.18 24.21
N PRO A 56 -14.47 -20.51 23.77
CA PRO A 56 -14.56 -19.96 22.42
C PRO A 56 -13.52 -18.88 22.15
N GLU A 57 -12.99 -18.21 23.18
CA GLU A 57 -11.96 -17.17 23.05
C GLU A 57 -10.64 -17.74 22.55
N ALA A 58 -10.29 -18.98 22.94
CA ALA A 58 -9.05 -19.61 22.51
C ALA A 58 -8.91 -19.74 20.99
N GLN A 59 -10.02 -19.90 20.26
CA GLN A 59 -9.99 -19.94 18.80
C GLN A 59 -9.67 -18.56 18.20
N TRP A 60 -10.22 -17.49 18.79
CA TRP A 60 -9.94 -16.14 18.36
C TRP A 60 -8.49 -15.75 18.64
N ASP A 61 -7.97 -16.11 19.81
CA ASP A 61 -6.57 -15.88 20.16
C ASP A 61 -5.63 -16.63 19.23
N ALA A 62 -5.97 -17.86 18.85
CA ALA A 62 -5.17 -18.68 17.95
C ALA A 62 -5.04 -18.07 16.54
N ILE A 63 -6.09 -17.42 16.03
CA ILE A 63 -6.06 -16.83 14.67
C ILE A 63 -5.62 -15.37 14.67
N ALA A 64 -5.61 -14.69 15.81
CA ALA A 64 -5.29 -13.26 15.91
C ALA A 64 -3.97 -12.86 15.22
N PRO A 65 -2.85 -13.63 15.35
CA PRO A 65 -1.61 -13.30 14.66
C PRO A 65 -1.75 -13.34 13.11
N ALA A 66 -2.46 -14.33 12.57
CA ALA A 66 -2.70 -14.46 11.14
C ALA A 66 -3.58 -13.31 10.63
N VAL A 67 -4.64 -12.97 11.37
CA VAL A 67 -5.51 -11.84 11.02
C VAL A 67 -4.78 -10.51 11.13
N ALA A 68 -3.91 -10.33 12.11
CA ALA A 68 -3.10 -9.11 12.22
C ALA A 68 -2.20 -8.92 11.00
N ALA A 69 -1.63 -10.01 10.48
CA ALA A 69 -0.74 -9.99 9.31
C ALA A 69 -1.48 -9.82 7.98
N CYS A 70 -2.77 -10.16 7.88
CA CYS A 70 -3.54 -10.00 6.65
C CYS A 70 -4.11 -8.58 6.48
N ASP A 71 -4.43 -8.24 5.23
CA ASP A 71 -5.06 -6.94 4.90
C ASP A 71 -6.57 -7.07 4.68
N ILE A 72 -7.01 -8.23 4.21
CA ILE A 72 -8.37 -8.54 3.80
C ILE A 72 -8.67 -9.96 4.21
N ILE A 73 -9.85 -10.19 4.74
CA ILE A 73 -10.35 -11.52 5.07
C ILE A 73 -11.32 -11.96 3.98
N VAL A 74 -11.10 -13.15 3.43
CA VAL A 74 -12.07 -13.81 2.54
C VAL A 74 -12.70 -14.95 3.33
N ALA A 75 -13.95 -14.78 3.71
CA ALA A 75 -14.67 -15.73 4.53
C ALA A 75 -15.49 -16.70 3.69
N GLN A 76 -15.40 -17.99 3.98
CA GLN A 76 -16.34 -19.00 3.52
C GLN A 76 -17.22 -19.41 4.69
N THR A 77 -18.51 -19.13 4.60
CA THR A 77 -19.49 -19.53 5.62
C THR A 77 -20.35 -20.66 5.09
N GLY A 78 -20.70 -21.58 5.96
CA GLY A 78 -21.59 -22.70 5.61
C GLY A 78 -23.07 -22.41 5.84
N ILE A 79 -23.42 -21.31 6.53
CA ILE A 79 -24.78 -21.12 7.05
C ILE A 79 -25.17 -19.66 7.15
N ALA A 80 -26.46 -19.42 6.91
CA ALA A 80 -27.09 -18.12 6.92
C ALA A 80 -27.02 -17.34 8.25
N CYS A 81 -26.77 -18.02 9.35
CA CYS A 81 -26.81 -17.45 10.70
C CYS A 81 -25.41 -17.46 11.35
N ASP A 82 -24.36 -17.41 10.57
CA ASP A 82 -23.02 -17.44 11.13
C ASP A 82 -22.66 -16.04 11.65
N ASP A 83 -22.82 -15.87 12.95
CA ASP A 83 -22.46 -14.66 13.69
C ASP A 83 -20.93 -14.46 13.80
N ARG A 84 -20.13 -15.45 13.46
CA ARG A 84 -18.68 -15.36 13.51
C ARG A 84 -18.07 -14.39 12.52
N VAL A 85 -18.72 -14.16 11.39
CA VAL A 85 -18.29 -13.12 10.44
C VAL A 85 -18.45 -11.75 11.09
N LEU A 86 -19.56 -11.52 11.81
CA LEU A 86 -19.75 -10.30 12.58
C LEU A 86 -18.71 -10.17 13.69
N GLU A 87 -18.56 -11.22 14.48
CA GLU A 87 -17.61 -11.23 15.58
C GLU A 87 -16.17 -10.99 15.10
N CYS A 88 -15.80 -11.59 13.97
CA CYS A 88 -14.52 -11.32 13.32
C CYS A 88 -14.39 -9.85 12.90
N ALA A 89 -15.42 -9.25 12.34
CA ALA A 89 -15.43 -7.84 11.97
C ALA A 89 -15.31 -6.90 13.19
N GLU A 90 -16.00 -7.23 14.27
CA GLU A 90 -15.95 -6.48 15.52
C GLU A 90 -14.57 -6.54 16.19
N ARG A 91 -13.98 -7.74 16.26
CA ARG A 91 -12.70 -7.96 16.94
C ARG A 91 -11.51 -7.35 16.20
N PHE A 92 -11.50 -7.46 14.90
CA PHE A 92 -10.30 -7.17 14.11
C PHE A 92 -10.40 -5.92 13.23
N GLY A 93 -11.59 -5.42 12.95
CA GLY A 93 -11.78 -4.22 12.14
C GLY A 93 -11.24 -4.31 10.71
N LYS A 94 -11.00 -5.53 10.21
CA LYS A 94 -10.50 -5.76 8.85
C LYS A 94 -11.65 -5.84 7.86
N PRO A 95 -11.45 -5.44 6.59
CA PRO A 95 -12.42 -5.69 5.54
C PRO A 95 -12.64 -7.19 5.36
N ILE A 96 -13.90 -7.61 5.30
CA ILE A 96 -14.29 -9.00 5.10
C ILE A 96 -15.13 -9.10 3.82
N THR A 97 -14.79 -10.02 2.95
CA THR A 97 -15.64 -10.39 1.82
C THR A 97 -16.06 -11.83 1.95
N VAL A 98 -17.38 -12.08 1.86
CA VAL A 98 -17.91 -13.43 1.91
C VAL A 98 -17.90 -14.02 0.50
N SER A 99 -17.44 -15.25 0.37
CA SER A 99 -17.23 -15.90 -0.92
C SER A 99 -18.53 -16.21 -1.66
N PRO A 100 -18.50 -16.34 -2.98
CA PRO A 100 -19.65 -16.76 -3.77
C PRO A 100 -20.20 -18.15 -3.41
N LEU A 101 -19.36 -19.03 -2.88
CA LEU A 101 -19.81 -20.35 -2.43
C LEU A 101 -20.71 -20.32 -1.21
N ALA A 102 -20.71 -19.22 -0.46
CA ALA A 102 -21.67 -19.01 0.63
C ALA A 102 -23.10 -18.76 0.13
N GLY A 103 -23.25 -18.39 -1.14
CA GLY A 103 -24.54 -18.21 -1.81
C GLY A 103 -25.47 -17.26 -1.05
N PHE A 104 -26.75 -17.63 -0.98
CA PHE A 104 -27.77 -16.84 -0.30
C PHE A 104 -27.48 -16.67 1.19
N SER A 105 -26.88 -17.67 1.82
CA SER A 105 -26.49 -17.62 3.24
C SER A 105 -25.50 -16.51 3.54
N GLY A 106 -24.49 -16.32 2.67
CA GLY A 106 -23.53 -15.25 2.79
C GLY A 106 -24.16 -13.86 2.68
N THR A 107 -25.13 -13.73 1.79
CA THR A 107 -25.89 -12.47 1.62
C THR A 107 -26.69 -12.11 2.87
N ILE A 108 -27.38 -13.08 3.48
CA ILE A 108 -28.15 -12.85 4.70
C ILE A 108 -27.21 -12.46 5.86
N ALA A 109 -26.07 -13.17 5.99
CA ALA A 109 -25.10 -12.83 7.03
C ALA A 109 -24.59 -11.39 6.88
N VAL A 110 -24.22 -10.97 5.68
CA VAL A 110 -23.78 -9.60 5.41
C VAL A 110 -24.88 -8.58 5.67
N ALA A 111 -26.11 -8.85 5.21
CA ALA A 111 -27.25 -7.96 5.46
C ALA A 111 -27.52 -7.81 6.96
N GLY A 112 -27.45 -8.90 7.72
CA GLY A 112 -27.58 -8.88 9.17
C GLY A 112 -26.51 -8.04 9.87
N ILE A 113 -25.24 -8.15 9.41
CA ILE A 113 -24.13 -7.38 9.96
C ILE A 113 -24.27 -5.88 9.63
N THR A 114 -24.56 -5.55 8.38
CA THR A 114 -24.66 -4.15 7.92
C THR A 114 -25.87 -3.42 8.48
N SER A 115 -26.87 -4.14 8.99
CA SER A 115 -28.02 -3.54 9.68
C SER A 115 -27.74 -3.17 11.15
N LYS A 116 -26.63 -3.62 11.71
CA LYS A 116 -26.25 -3.32 13.10
C LYS A 116 -25.52 -1.99 13.21
N PRO A 117 -25.61 -1.30 14.35
CA PRO A 117 -24.78 -0.12 14.60
C PRO A 117 -23.30 -0.50 14.62
N GLY A 118 -22.51 0.19 13.82
CA GLY A 118 -21.08 -0.05 13.72
C GLY A 118 -20.56 0.31 12.33
N ASN A 119 -19.24 0.42 12.19
CA ASN A 119 -18.59 0.72 10.93
C ASN A 119 -17.91 -0.56 10.39
N TYR A 120 -18.73 -1.52 9.97
CA TYR A 120 -18.25 -2.81 9.48
C TYR A 120 -18.08 -2.79 7.97
N GLU A 121 -16.90 -3.19 7.50
CA GLU A 121 -16.62 -3.36 6.08
C GLU A 121 -16.80 -4.82 5.68
N VAL A 122 -18.03 -5.27 5.58
CA VAL A 122 -18.38 -6.64 5.21
C VAL A 122 -19.17 -6.64 3.91
N PHE A 123 -18.77 -7.49 2.96
CA PHE A 123 -19.34 -7.54 1.62
C PHE A 123 -19.71 -8.97 1.23
N ALA A 124 -20.85 -9.15 0.58
CA ALA A 124 -21.21 -10.39 -0.11
C ALA A 124 -20.81 -10.32 -1.58
N CYS A 125 -20.28 -11.41 -2.10
CA CYS A 125 -19.99 -11.58 -3.53
C CYS A 125 -20.83 -12.71 -4.08
N TYR A 126 -21.54 -12.49 -5.19
CA TYR A 126 -22.39 -13.48 -5.83
C TYR A 126 -21.66 -14.31 -6.87
N LYS A 127 -20.59 -13.75 -7.44
CA LYS A 127 -19.75 -14.36 -8.47
C LYS A 127 -18.29 -14.19 -8.12
N TRP A 128 -17.46 -15.06 -8.67
CA TRP A 128 -16.03 -14.98 -8.48
C TRP A 128 -15.40 -13.71 -9.09
N ASP A 129 -15.97 -13.23 -10.19
CA ASP A 129 -15.54 -11.96 -10.80
C ASP A 129 -15.87 -10.76 -9.89
N ASP A 130 -16.99 -10.79 -9.17
CA ASP A 130 -17.34 -9.76 -8.17
C ASP A 130 -16.33 -9.77 -7.02
N LEU A 131 -15.95 -10.96 -6.55
CA LEU A 131 -14.91 -11.12 -5.53
C LEU A 131 -13.58 -10.56 -6.03
N LYS A 132 -13.14 -10.96 -7.22
CA LYS A 132 -11.90 -10.48 -7.84
C LYS A 132 -11.89 -8.96 -7.96
N TYR A 133 -12.98 -8.37 -8.42
CA TYR A 133 -13.14 -6.92 -8.53
C TYR A 133 -13.06 -6.24 -7.15
N ARG A 134 -13.73 -6.79 -6.14
CA ARG A 134 -13.70 -6.29 -4.78
C ARG A 134 -12.29 -6.32 -4.19
N LEU A 135 -11.57 -7.40 -4.37
CA LEU A 135 -10.18 -7.53 -3.92
C LEU A 135 -9.27 -6.48 -4.59
N LYS A 136 -9.46 -6.20 -5.89
CA LYS A 136 -8.74 -5.12 -6.59
C LYS A 136 -8.99 -3.75 -5.95
N ILE A 137 -10.24 -3.42 -5.64
CA ILE A 137 -10.60 -2.16 -4.98
C ILE A 137 -9.96 -2.05 -3.60
N LEU A 138 -10.05 -3.11 -2.79
CA LEU A 138 -9.48 -3.12 -1.45
C LEU A 138 -7.95 -3.02 -1.48
N ARG A 139 -7.30 -3.68 -2.45
CA ARG A 139 -5.86 -3.53 -2.69
C ARG A 139 -5.50 -2.11 -3.08
N ALA A 140 -6.22 -1.51 -4.04
CA ALA A 140 -5.98 -0.13 -4.45
C ALA A 140 -6.10 0.84 -3.25
N ARG A 141 -7.12 0.66 -2.41
CA ARG A 141 -7.30 1.43 -1.18
C ARG A 141 -6.12 1.26 -0.21
N LYS A 142 -5.62 0.03 -0.05
CA LYS A 142 -4.44 -0.22 0.78
C LYS A 142 -3.22 0.50 0.24
N VAL A 143 -2.96 0.40 -1.06
CA VAL A 143 -1.83 1.08 -1.71
C VAL A 143 -1.91 2.59 -1.48
N ILE A 144 -3.07 3.19 -1.72
CA ILE A 144 -3.28 4.63 -1.46
C ILE A 144 -3.01 4.97 0.01
N ARG A 145 -3.55 4.20 0.96
CA ARG A 145 -3.35 4.43 2.40
C ARG A 145 -1.90 4.23 2.85
N SER A 146 -1.14 3.41 2.16
CA SER A 146 0.28 3.20 2.43
C SER A 146 1.19 4.18 1.72
N THR A 147 0.64 5.07 0.90
CA THR A 147 1.42 6.07 0.16
C THR A 147 1.99 7.11 1.11
N ARG A 148 3.28 7.32 1.02
CA ARG A 148 4.05 8.32 1.74
C ARG A 148 4.82 9.14 0.72
N ILE A 149 4.44 10.41 0.60
CA ILE A 149 4.97 11.31 -0.42
C ILE A 149 6.05 12.20 0.19
N LEU A 150 7.23 12.16 -0.38
CA LEU A 150 8.27 13.14 -0.10
C LEU A 150 7.91 14.45 -0.82
N CYS A 151 7.65 15.49 -0.03
CA CYS A 151 7.39 16.83 -0.52
C CYS A 151 8.63 17.69 -0.30
N VAL A 152 9.28 18.09 -1.38
CA VAL A 152 10.41 19.03 -1.32
C VAL A 152 9.87 20.42 -1.56
N THR A 153 9.79 21.24 -0.52
CA THR A 153 9.13 22.54 -0.59
C THR A 153 9.98 23.67 -0.02
N ARG A 154 9.68 24.90 -0.44
CA ARG A 154 10.44 26.07 -0.01
C ARG A 154 10.15 26.50 1.42
N PHE A 155 8.91 26.34 1.87
CA PHE A 155 8.41 26.86 3.12
C PHE A 155 7.47 25.86 3.82
N GLY A 156 7.87 24.67 4.14
CA GLY A 156 6.98 23.74 4.83
C GLY A 156 5.64 23.50 4.10
N SER A 157 4.73 22.88 4.75
CA SER A 157 3.62 22.15 4.15
C SER A 157 2.53 22.94 3.40
N THR A 158 2.47 24.25 3.46
CA THR A 158 1.20 24.90 3.11
C THR A 158 1.31 26.31 2.55
N THR A 159 2.33 26.61 1.78
CA THR A 159 2.24 27.89 1.08
C THR A 159 1.29 27.74 -0.09
N SER A 160 0.36 28.68 -0.18
CA SER A 160 -0.50 28.86 -1.33
C SER A 160 0.26 28.88 -2.66
N TYR A 161 1.54 29.17 -2.64
CA TYR A 161 2.41 29.22 -3.80
C TYR A 161 2.86 27.82 -4.28
N SER A 162 3.11 26.89 -3.35
CA SER A 162 3.46 25.49 -3.68
C SER A 162 2.24 24.61 -3.93
N SER A 163 1.04 25.12 -3.66
CA SER A 163 -0.22 24.41 -3.80
C SER A 163 -1.22 25.11 -4.73
N VAL A 164 -0.73 25.91 -5.67
CA VAL A 164 -1.59 26.63 -6.63
C VAL A 164 -2.52 25.70 -7.39
N ASP A 165 -2.09 24.47 -7.63
CA ASP A 165 -2.87 23.44 -8.30
C ASP A 165 -3.60 22.50 -7.33
N ALA A 166 -3.39 22.63 -6.02
CA ALA A 166 -4.01 21.77 -5.02
C ALA A 166 -5.10 22.52 -4.27
N PHE A 167 -6.33 22.39 -4.70
CA PHE A 167 -7.51 22.96 -4.04
C PHE A 167 -7.82 22.30 -2.68
N ASN A 168 -7.09 21.24 -2.31
CA ASN A 168 -7.28 20.51 -1.07
C ASN A 168 -6.08 20.66 -0.13
N SER A 169 -6.34 20.76 1.16
CA SER A 169 -5.28 20.73 2.16
C SER A 169 -4.68 19.32 2.26
N TYR A 170 -3.38 19.22 2.58
CA TYR A 170 -2.71 17.95 2.86
C TYR A 170 -3.39 17.17 3.98
N GLU A 171 -3.89 17.87 5.00
CA GLU A 171 -4.66 17.28 6.09
C GLU A 171 -5.94 16.62 5.57
N HIS A 172 -6.68 17.29 4.68
CA HIS A 172 -7.87 16.73 4.07
C HIS A 172 -7.57 15.45 3.29
N ILE A 173 -6.51 15.45 2.49
CA ILE A 173 -6.06 14.27 1.74
C ILE A 173 -5.67 13.14 2.69
N THR A 174 -4.91 13.44 3.74
CA THR A 174 -4.52 12.45 4.74
C THR A 174 -5.75 11.84 5.42
N ASN A 175 -6.71 12.66 5.83
CA ASN A 175 -7.91 12.20 6.52
C ASN A 175 -8.83 11.37 5.61
N ARG A 176 -8.95 11.75 4.33
CA ARG A 176 -9.82 11.06 3.36
C ARG A 176 -9.19 9.80 2.79
N LEU A 177 -7.92 9.86 2.41
CA LEU A 177 -7.25 8.82 1.64
C LEU A 177 -6.20 8.05 2.44
N GLY A 178 -5.76 8.57 3.59
CA GLY A 178 -4.71 7.97 4.40
C GLY A 178 -3.29 8.25 3.91
N VAL A 179 -3.13 8.98 2.80
CA VAL A 179 -1.82 9.38 2.27
C VAL A 179 -1.06 10.20 3.30
N ARG A 180 0.22 9.93 3.46
CA ARG A 180 1.11 10.64 4.38
C ARG A 180 2.09 11.50 3.61
N PHE A 181 2.40 12.69 4.14
CA PHE A 181 3.34 13.62 3.55
C PHE A 181 4.55 13.80 4.47
N ARG A 182 5.74 13.78 3.88
CA ARG A 182 7.03 14.05 4.54
C ARG A 182 7.66 15.24 3.87
N PHE A 183 8.02 16.24 4.63
CA PHE A 183 8.54 17.49 4.09
C PHE A 183 10.04 17.61 4.31
N ILE A 184 10.76 18.08 3.28
CA ILE A 184 12.11 18.59 3.40
C ILE A 184 12.20 19.96 2.73
N ASN A 185 13.11 20.79 3.23
CA ASN A 185 13.34 22.08 2.62
C ASN A 185 14.11 21.89 1.31
N ILE A 186 13.70 22.61 0.27
CA ILE A 186 14.32 22.55 -1.05
C ILE A 186 15.82 22.93 -1.00
N HIS A 187 16.20 23.86 -0.10
CA HIS A 187 17.60 24.22 0.08
C HIS A 187 18.42 23.07 0.67
N GLU A 188 17.88 22.33 1.63
CA GLU A 188 18.56 21.13 2.17
C GLU A 188 18.82 20.09 1.07
N MET A 189 17.86 19.90 0.15
CA MET A 189 18.05 18.99 -0.97
C MET A 189 19.15 19.45 -1.91
N PHE A 190 19.19 20.74 -2.26
CA PHE A 190 20.23 21.28 -3.15
C PHE A 190 21.62 21.24 -2.50
N ASP A 191 21.70 21.51 -1.21
CA ASP A 191 22.97 21.44 -0.48
C ASP A 191 23.54 20.01 -0.44
N GLN A 192 22.67 18.99 -0.43
CA GLN A 192 23.09 17.59 -0.51
C GLN A 192 23.67 17.19 -1.87
N MET A 193 23.19 17.84 -2.95
CA MET A 193 23.70 17.58 -4.30
C MET A 193 25.17 17.97 -4.47
N THR A 194 25.67 18.82 -3.60
CA THR A 194 27.09 19.19 -3.55
C THR A 194 27.78 18.27 -2.53
N PRO A 195 28.80 17.49 -2.94
CA PRO A 195 29.56 16.67 -2.02
C PRO A 195 30.13 17.50 -0.86
N ALA A 196 30.08 16.94 0.34
CA ALA A 196 30.72 17.58 1.47
C ALA A 196 32.23 17.62 1.26
N THR A 197 32.84 18.76 1.59
CA THR A 197 34.29 18.81 1.74
C THR A 197 34.70 18.13 3.05
N PRO A 198 35.97 17.74 3.22
CA PRO A 198 36.45 17.18 4.49
C PRO A 198 36.17 18.06 5.72
N GLU A 199 36.04 19.37 5.52
CA GLU A 199 35.73 20.35 6.55
C GLU A 199 34.20 20.49 6.81
N GLY A 200 33.38 19.71 6.12
CA GLY A 200 31.93 19.81 6.16
C GLY A 200 31.38 20.80 5.14
N ASN A 201 30.05 20.91 5.06
CA ASN A 201 29.41 21.88 4.19
C ASN A 201 29.29 23.24 4.94
N PRO A 202 30.10 24.26 4.57
CA PRO A 202 30.12 25.52 5.30
C PRO A 202 28.83 26.34 5.16
N THR A 203 27.99 26.03 4.16
CA THR A 203 26.78 26.80 3.86
C THR A 203 25.57 26.38 4.68
N THR A 204 25.59 25.19 5.28
CA THR A 204 24.46 24.64 6.05
C THR A 204 24.90 23.91 7.31
N PRO A 205 25.48 24.59 8.28
CA PRO A 205 25.82 23.98 9.56
C PRO A 205 24.52 23.51 10.26
N GLY A 206 24.52 22.28 10.73
CA GLY A 206 23.36 21.70 11.41
C GLY A 206 22.28 21.10 10.49
N ARG A 207 22.57 20.92 9.21
CA ARG A 207 21.72 20.20 8.27
C ARG A 207 21.40 18.79 8.80
N LYS A 208 20.12 18.41 8.72
CA LYS A 208 19.64 17.11 9.21
C LYS A 208 19.72 15.98 8.18
N THR A 209 19.99 16.34 6.94
CA THR A 209 20.07 15.39 5.82
C THR A 209 21.52 15.09 5.49
N PRO A 210 21.91 13.84 5.28
CA PRO A 210 23.30 13.48 5.00
C PRO A 210 23.69 13.91 3.57
N ASP A 211 24.96 14.23 3.39
CA ASP A 211 25.53 14.47 2.06
C ASP A 211 25.53 13.22 1.19
N LEU A 212 25.66 13.41 -0.12
CA LEU A 212 25.90 12.31 -1.05
C LEU A 212 27.28 11.68 -0.76
N THR A 213 27.31 10.37 -0.83
CA THR A 213 28.52 9.58 -0.74
C THR A 213 29.16 9.37 -2.13
N GLU A 214 30.38 8.87 -2.18
CA GLU A 214 31.01 8.45 -3.43
C GLU A 214 30.18 7.37 -4.14
N GLU A 215 29.53 6.48 -3.41
CA GLU A 215 28.65 5.48 -3.97
C GLU A 215 27.39 6.10 -4.60
N ASP A 216 26.83 7.11 -3.99
CA ASP A 216 25.70 7.85 -4.55
C ASP A 216 26.08 8.53 -5.87
N LEU A 217 27.30 9.12 -5.92
CA LEU A 217 27.82 9.73 -7.14
C LEU A 217 28.13 8.69 -8.23
N LYS A 218 28.58 7.50 -7.84
CA LYS A 218 28.75 6.38 -8.76
C LYS A 218 27.40 5.98 -9.37
N LYS A 219 26.34 5.82 -8.57
CA LYS A 219 24.98 5.55 -9.06
C LYS A 219 24.49 6.63 -10.03
N ALA A 220 24.74 7.90 -9.74
CA ALA A 220 24.38 8.99 -10.66
C ALA A 220 25.11 8.86 -12.02
N ASN A 221 26.37 8.45 -12.01
CA ASN A 221 27.13 8.18 -13.23
C ASN A 221 26.58 6.98 -14.01
N GLU A 222 26.23 5.89 -13.34
CA GLU A 222 25.60 4.71 -13.93
C GLU A 222 24.27 5.08 -14.62
N VAL A 223 23.45 5.89 -13.98
CA VAL A 223 22.21 6.41 -14.61
C VAL A 223 22.50 7.15 -15.91
N VAL A 224 23.54 7.99 -15.95
CA VAL A 224 23.90 8.70 -17.17
C VAL A 224 24.41 7.73 -18.24
N ASP A 225 25.18 6.71 -17.86
CA ASP A 225 25.69 5.70 -18.79
C ASP A 225 24.54 4.90 -19.43
N ASP A 226 23.56 4.47 -18.61
CA ASP A 226 22.38 3.76 -19.07
C ASP A 226 21.53 4.61 -20.03
N LEU A 227 21.33 5.89 -19.70
CA LEU A 227 20.60 6.83 -20.56
C LEU A 227 21.32 7.02 -21.91
N CYS A 228 22.66 7.16 -21.90
CA CYS A 228 23.44 7.29 -23.12
C CYS A 228 23.40 6.00 -23.96
N ALA A 229 23.45 4.84 -23.33
CA ALA A 229 23.40 3.56 -24.03
C ALA A 229 22.02 3.25 -24.60
N GLY A 230 20.95 3.65 -23.93
CA GLY A 230 19.57 3.40 -24.35
C GLY A 230 19.02 4.42 -25.37
N ALA A 231 19.67 5.57 -25.53
CA ALA A 231 19.17 6.63 -26.40
C ALA A 231 19.43 6.30 -27.89
N LYS A 232 18.40 6.44 -28.73
CA LYS A 232 18.55 6.35 -30.19
C LYS A 232 19.38 7.49 -30.76
N GLU A 233 19.17 8.68 -30.22
CA GLU A 233 19.89 9.90 -30.52
C GLU A 233 20.16 10.64 -29.23
N ASN A 234 21.37 11.12 -29.02
CA ASN A 234 21.74 11.88 -27.85
C ASN A 234 22.38 13.21 -28.27
N ALA A 235 21.66 14.30 -28.06
CA ALA A 235 22.12 15.66 -28.33
C ALA A 235 22.80 16.33 -27.13
N MET A 236 22.83 15.66 -25.96
CA MET A 236 23.40 16.20 -24.72
C MET A 236 24.73 15.53 -24.38
N THR A 237 25.65 16.31 -23.85
CA THR A 237 26.88 15.74 -23.31
C THR A 237 26.65 15.14 -21.92
N ARG A 238 27.48 14.16 -21.56
CA ARG A 238 27.46 13.50 -20.25
C ARG A 238 27.47 14.51 -19.08
N GLU A 239 28.34 15.52 -19.19
CA GLU A 239 28.50 16.56 -18.16
C GLU A 239 27.22 17.38 -17.95
N LYS A 240 26.42 17.56 -19.00
CA LYS A 240 25.14 18.27 -18.90
C LYS A 240 24.01 17.40 -18.35
N MET A 241 24.13 16.08 -18.45
CA MET A 241 23.15 15.13 -17.93
C MET A 241 23.39 14.81 -16.45
N LEU A 242 24.65 14.78 -16.04
CA LEU A 242 25.06 14.37 -14.70
C LEU A 242 24.38 15.15 -13.56
N PRO A 243 24.20 16.47 -13.60
CA PRO A 243 23.47 17.19 -12.54
C PRO A 243 22.04 16.71 -12.34
N SER A 244 21.34 16.33 -13.40
CA SER A 244 20.00 15.78 -13.30
C SER A 244 19.97 14.36 -12.72
N ALA A 245 20.98 13.55 -13.01
CA ALA A 245 21.15 12.23 -12.40
C ALA A 245 21.52 12.33 -10.90
N ILE A 246 22.35 13.32 -10.53
CA ILE A 246 22.64 13.62 -9.13
C ILE A 246 21.35 14.03 -8.40
N ALA A 247 20.51 14.86 -9.00
CA ALA A 247 19.23 15.25 -8.44
C ALA A 247 18.32 14.01 -8.21
N PHE A 248 18.26 13.10 -9.18
CA PHE A 248 17.51 11.84 -9.06
C PHE A 248 18.01 11.01 -7.87
N VAL A 249 19.31 10.76 -7.78
CA VAL A 249 19.88 9.98 -6.67
C VAL A 249 19.65 10.67 -5.32
N THR A 250 19.74 11.99 -5.27
CA THR A 250 19.47 12.77 -4.05
C THR A 250 18.02 12.59 -3.61
N VAL A 251 17.07 12.67 -4.53
CA VAL A 251 15.64 12.44 -4.24
C VAL A 251 15.43 11.02 -3.73
N ARG A 252 15.96 10.01 -4.40
CA ARG A 252 15.83 8.60 -4.00
C ARG A 252 16.39 8.35 -2.60
N LYS A 253 17.57 8.87 -2.32
CA LYS A 253 18.17 8.79 -0.98
C LYS A 253 17.27 9.39 0.09
N ASN A 254 16.67 10.54 -0.15
CA ASN A 254 15.73 11.17 0.79
C ASN A 254 14.42 10.39 0.91
N MET A 255 13.92 9.80 -0.17
CA MET A 255 12.75 8.92 -0.10
C MET A 255 13.02 7.73 0.80
N ASP A 256 14.16 7.06 0.63
CA ASP A 256 14.54 5.91 1.47
C ASP A 256 14.70 6.30 2.94
N LEU A 257 15.44 7.38 3.22
CA LEU A 257 15.67 7.88 4.59
C LEU A 257 14.38 8.27 5.30
N LYS A 258 13.38 8.71 4.59
CA LYS A 258 12.09 9.17 5.15
C LYS A 258 10.96 8.16 4.95
N ASP A 259 11.29 6.96 4.49
CA ASP A 259 10.33 5.90 4.23
C ASP A 259 9.18 6.40 3.33
N CYS A 260 9.53 6.99 2.18
CA CYS A 260 8.60 7.51 1.19
C CYS A 260 8.59 6.65 -0.08
N ASN A 261 7.40 6.45 -0.64
CA ASN A 261 7.19 5.72 -1.88
C ASN A 261 6.50 6.57 -2.99
N GLY A 262 6.53 7.87 -2.82
CA GLY A 262 6.11 8.86 -3.80
C GLY A 262 6.91 10.15 -3.62
N PHE A 263 6.97 10.97 -4.66
CA PHE A 263 7.74 12.20 -4.67
C PHE A 263 6.99 13.33 -5.36
N THR A 264 7.08 14.53 -4.79
CA THR A 264 6.62 15.75 -5.44
C THR A 264 7.50 16.95 -5.08
N MET A 265 7.64 17.85 -6.03
CA MET A 265 8.41 19.07 -5.86
C MET A 265 7.88 20.16 -6.82
N PRO A 266 7.79 21.42 -6.40
CA PRO A 266 7.41 22.52 -7.28
C PRO A 266 8.54 22.80 -8.30
N CYS A 267 8.44 22.22 -9.49
CA CYS A 267 9.42 22.38 -10.55
C CYS A 267 9.77 23.82 -10.88
N PRO A 268 8.82 24.77 -10.96
CA PRO A 268 9.15 26.18 -11.21
C PRO A 268 10.11 26.76 -10.19
N ASP A 269 9.96 26.41 -8.92
CA ASP A 269 10.82 26.90 -7.84
C ASP A 269 12.25 26.35 -7.94
N ALA A 270 12.39 25.12 -8.41
CA ALA A 270 13.67 24.45 -8.55
C ALA A 270 14.39 24.80 -9.85
N CYS A 271 13.68 24.72 -10.98
CA CYS A 271 14.29 24.76 -12.30
C CYS A 271 14.39 26.17 -12.89
N SER A 272 13.48 27.09 -12.52
CA SER A 272 13.43 28.41 -13.13
C SER A 272 14.26 29.47 -12.41
N THR A 273 14.64 29.27 -11.16
CA THR A 273 15.43 30.23 -10.41
C THR A 273 16.93 29.94 -10.56
N ARG A 274 17.65 30.82 -11.27
CA ARG A 274 19.11 30.73 -11.45
C ARG A 274 19.86 30.57 -10.13
N ARG A 275 19.35 31.13 -9.05
CA ARG A 275 19.97 31.08 -7.72
C ARG A 275 19.90 29.69 -7.08
N LEU A 276 18.82 28.95 -7.32
CA LEU A 276 18.65 27.61 -6.78
C LEU A 276 19.19 26.53 -7.73
N ASN A 277 19.20 26.80 -9.03
CA ASN A 277 19.66 25.87 -10.04
C ASN A 277 21.00 26.29 -10.67
N GLN A 278 22.00 26.49 -9.83
CA GLN A 278 23.36 26.77 -10.32
C GLN A 278 23.95 25.60 -11.12
N GLY A 279 23.61 24.38 -10.74
CA GLY A 279 24.03 23.14 -11.42
C GLY A 279 23.29 22.86 -12.73
N GLN A 280 22.28 23.68 -13.09
CA GLN A 280 21.51 23.50 -14.32
C GLN A 280 20.93 22.10 -14.52
N PHE A 281 20.34 21.52 -13.48
CA PHE A 281 19.64 20.24 -13.54
C PHE A 281 18.14 20.43 -13.82
N THR A 282 17.50 19.35 -14.21
CA THR A 282 16.04 19.26 -14.33
C THR A 282 15.51 18.08 -13.53
N LEU A 283 14.34 18.26 -12.91
CA LEU A 283 13.62 17.21 -12.19
C LEU A 283 12.78 16.33 -13.11
N CYS A 284 12.63 16.68 -14.36
CA CYS A 284 11.90 15.85 -15.33
C CYS A 284 12.49 14.44 -15.43
N LEU A 285 13.82 14.31 -15.36
CA LEU A 285 14.49 13.02 -15.32
C LEU A 285 14.07 12.23 -14.07
N THR A 286 14.05 12.86 -12.91
CA THR A 286 13.63 12.22 -11.65
C THR A 286 12.20 11.69 -11.74
N HIS A 287 11.28 12.48 -12.26
CA HIS A 287 9.89 12.05 -12.44
C HIS A 287 9.78 10.89 -13.44
N SER A 288 10.47 10.98 -14.59
CA SER A 288 10.43 9.91 -15.60
C SER A 288 10.95 8.59 -15.06
N LEU A 289 12.11 8.59 -14.43
CA LEU A 289 12.71 7.36 -13.89
C LEU A 289 11.88 6.77 -12.75
N ASN A 290 11.34 7.61 -11.86
CA ASN A 290 10.44 7.13 -10.82
C ASN A 290 9.17 6.51 -11.41
N MET A 291 8.57 7.11 -12.44
CA MET A 291 7.39 6.56 -13.11
C MET A 291 7.67 5.23 -13.79
N GLU A 292 8.83 5.04 -14.41
CA GLU A 292 9.24 3.75 -14.99
C GLU A 292 9.34 2.66 -13.94
N GLU A 293 9.74 2.98 -12.72
CA GLU A 293 9.77 2.07 -11.58
C GLU A 293 8.40 1.94 -10.87
N GLY A 294 7.35 2.59 -11.36
CA GLY A 294 6.02 2.57 -10.75
C GLY A 294 5.91 3.41 -9.47
N ILE A 295 6.80 4.36 -9.27
CA ILE A 295 6.80 5.29 -8.14
C ILE A 295 6.15 6.60 -8.59
N PRO A 296 5.04 7.02 -7.96
CA PRO A 296 4.34 8.25 -8.28
C PRO A 296 5.09 9.50 -7.85
#